data_3b741b2b04344263cba345a505b2e28f
#
_entry.id   3b741b2b04344263cba345a505b2e28f
#
_cell.length_a   1.000
_cell.length_b   1.000
_cell.length_c   1.000
_cell.angle_alpha   90.00
_cell.angle_beta   90.00
_cell.angle_gamma   90.00
#
_symmetry.space_group_name_H-M   'P 1'
#
loop_
_entity.id
_entity.type
_entity.pdbx_description
1 polymer ?
#
loop_
_entity_poly.entity_id
_entity_poly.type
_entity_poly.pdbx_seq_one_letter_code
_entity_poly.pdbx_strand_id
1 'polypeptide(L)'
;RDWSSDVCSSDLGHFPILATDVSGASLNIAKEGRYSERDMDRGIPTEMRSRYFMPQGTSWTIRSDLKKCVEFRRLNFIDRVTNLGPFEVIFCRNVLIYFDLPTRQRLCEQFHQLLSPGGLLIVGAAESLYGLNTPFQSELVGTTTVYRKTQPDSSHGNARRS
;
A
#
# COMPACT_ATOMS: atom_id res chain seq x y z
N ARG A 1 18.36 -7.19 4.72
CA ARG A 1 18.29 -7.90 3.43
C ARG A 1 18.00 -6.84 2.38
N ASP A 2 18.93 -6.68 1.48
CA ASP A 2 18.86 -5.66 0.43
C ASP A 2 17.68 -5.96 -0.49
N TRP A 3 16.74 -5.06 -0.60
CA TRP A 3 15.56 -5.15 -1.48
C TRP A 3 15.92 -5.06 -2.96
N SER A 4 17.18 -4.77 -3.27
CA SER A 4 17.61 -4.38 -4.60
C SER A 4 17.97 -5.53 -5.56
N SER A 5 17.97 -6.79 -5.12
CA SER A 5 18.64 -7.83 -5.90
C SER A 5 17.76 -8.79 -6.71
N ASP A 6 16.44 -8.80 -6.52
CA ASP A 6 15.57 -9.72 -7.29
C ASP A 6 14.43 -8.98 -8.00
N VAL A 7 14.80 -8.20 -8.97
CA VAL A 7 13.85 -7.29 -9.59
C VAL A 7 13.24 -7.83 -10.84
N CYS A 8 11.94 -7.69 -10.89
CA CYS A 8 11.07 -7.89 -12.05
C CYS A 8 11.66 -7.24 -13.32
N SER A 9 12.20 -8.02 -14.22
CA SER A 9 12.74 -7.58 -15.51
C SER A 9 11.63 -7.44 -16.57
N SER A 10 10.53 -6.79 -16.26
CA SER A 10 9.50 -6.41 -17.21
C SER A 10 9.51 -4.89 -17.41
N ASP A 11 9.00 -4.42 -18.53
CA ASP A 11 8.89 -2.99 -18.89
C ASP A 11 8.15 -2.09 -17.88
N LEU A 12 7.69 -2.67 -16.76
CA LEU A 12 7.00 -1.99 -15.67
C LEU A 12 7.93 -1.28 -14.69
N GLY A 13 9.26 -1.30 -14.92
CA GLY A 13 10.23 -0.74 -13.95
C GLY A 13 10.22 -1.50 -12.62
N HIS A 14 11.22 -1.26 -11.83
CA HIS A 14 11.45 -1.90 -10.54
C HIS A 14 10.47 -1.37 -9.48
N PHE A 15 9.27 -1.95 -9.33
CA PHE A 15 8.33 -1.65 -8.25
C PHE A 15 8.16 -2.86 -7.33
N PRO A 16 9.03 -3.03 -6.32
CA PRO A 16 8.83 -4.07 -5.33
C PRO A 16 7.58 -3.77 -4.51
N ILE A 17 6.66 -4.72 -4.45
CA ILE A 17 5.43 -4.60 -3.67
C ILE A 17 5.53 -5.50 -2.45
N LEU A 18 5.34 -4.95 -1.27
CA LEU A 18 5.14 -5.71 -0.05
C LEU A 18 3.65 -5.81 0.25
N ALA A 19 3.08 -7.00 0.10
CA ALA A 19 1.70 -7.28 0.47
C ALA A 19 1.64 -7.96 1.84
N THR A 20 0.83 -7.43 2.74
CA THR A 20 0.78 -7.89 4.12
C THR A 20 -0.65 -8.20 4.56
N ASP A 21 -0.80 -9.23 5.39
CA ASP A 21 -2.06 -9.57 6.07
C ASP A 21 -1.75 -10.24 7.41
N VAL A 22 -2.68 -10.17 8.36
CA VAL A 22 -2.59 -10.91 9.63
C VAL A 22 -2.94 -12.39 9.44
N SER A 23 -3.76 -12.70 8.44
CA SER A 23 -4.22 -14.04 8.10
C SER A 23 -3.26 -14.76 7.17
N GLY A 24 -2.64 -15.83 7.67
CA GLY A 24 -1.83 -16.71 6.83
C GLY A 24 -2.64 -17.37 5.70
N ALA A 25 -3.94 -17.65 5.94
CA ALA A 25 -4.83 -18.23 4.93
C ALA A 25 -5.05 -17.25 3.77
N SER A 26 -5.34 -15.97 4.07
CA SER A 26 -5.48 -14.92 3.06
C SER A 26 -4.21 -14.77 2.23
N LEU A 27 -3.05 -14.78 2.88
CA LEU A 27 -1.77 -14.69 2.18
C LEU A 27 -1.51 -15.88 1.27
N ASN A 28 -1.91 -17.09 1.66
CA ASN A 28 -1.77 -18.26 0.80
C ASN A 28 -2.64 -18.14 -0.45
N ILE A 29 -3.90 -17.70 -0.32
CA ILE A 29 -4.79 -17.44 -1.45
C ILE A 29 -4.18 -16.37 -2.37
N ALA A 30 -3.68 -15.27 -1.79
CA ALA A 30 -3.03 -14.21 -2.55
C ALA A 30 -1.78 -14.69 -3.30
N LYS A 31 -0.95 -15.55 -2.67
CA LYS A 31 0.22 -16.17 -3.31
C LYS A 31 -0.15 -17.07 -4.49
N GLU A 32 -1.28 -17.78 -4.41
CA GLU A 32 -1.77 -18.59 -5.52
C GLU A 32 -2.10 -17.70 -6.73
N GLY A 33 -2.60 -16.47 -6.47
CA GLY A 33 -2.97 -15.50 -7.50
C GLY A 33 -4.05 -16.02 -8.44
N ARG A 34 -4.97 -16.84 -7.90
CA ARG A 34 -6.11 -17.42 -8.61
C ARG A 34 -7.38 -16.69 -8.19
N TYR A 35 -8.20 -16.33 -9.17
CA TYR A 35 -9.40 -15.53 -8.99
C TYR A 35 -10.59 -16.20 -9.69
N SER A 36 -11.76 -16.17 -9.09
CA SER A 36 -13.00 -16.60 -9.72
C SER A 36 -13.48 -15.56 -10.75
N GLU A 37 -14.38 -15.96 -11.67
CA GLU A 37 -15.04 -15.01 -12.58
C GLU A 37 -15.71 -13.88 -11.82
N ARG A 38 -16.36 -14.18 -10.71
CA ARG A 38 -17.00 -13.19 -9.84
C ARG A 38 -16.03 -12.17 -9.25
N ASP A 39 -14.81 -12.58 -8.91
CA ASP A 39 -13.78 -11.67 -8.41
C ASP A 39 -13.31 -10.72 -9.50
N MET A 40 -13.17 -11.25 -10.72
CA MET A 40 -12.80 -10.48 -11.89
C MET A 40 -13.87 -9.43 -12.24
N ASP A 41 -15.16 -9.81 -12.18
CA ASP A 41 -16.28 -8.90 -12.48
C ASP A 41 -16.41 -7.76 -11.50
N ARG A 42 -16.00 -7.95 -10.25
CA ARG A 42 -16.13 -6.95 -9.20
C ARG A 42 -15.13 -5.81 -9.26
N GLY A 43 -13.96 -6.03 -9.81
CA GLY A 43 -12.90 -5.05 -9.62
C GLY A 43 -11.91 -4.88 -10.77
N ILE A 44 -11.96 -5.72 -11.80
CA ILE A 44 -10.97 -5.70 -12.86
C ILE A 44 -11.62 -5.31 -14.19
N PRO A 45 -11.30 -4.12 -14.76
CA PRO A 45 -11.74 -3.74 -16.10
C PRO A 45 -11.36 -4.79 -17.15
N THR A 46 -12.23 -5.02 -18.14
CA THR A 46 -12.04 -6.07 -19.15
C THR A 46 -10.70 -5.96 -19.87
N GLU A 47 -10.24 -4.74 -20.15
CA GLU A 47 -8.95 -4.48 -20.79
C GLU A 47 -7.76 -4.94 -19.92
N MET A 48 -7.88 -4.83 -18.61
CA MET A 48 -6.85 -5.28 -17.66
C MET A 48 -6.86 -6.81 -17.51
N ARG A 49 -8.01 -7.48 -17.70
CA ARG A 49 -8.08 -8.94 -17.60
C ARG A 49 -7.17 -9.60 -18.64
N SER A 50 -7.33 -9.26 -19.90
CA SER A 50 -6.54 -9.84 -21.00
C SER A 50 -5.05 -9.52 -20.90
N ARG A 51 -4.71 -8.37 -20.29
CA ARG A 51 -3.33 -7.91 -20.16
C ARG A 51 -2.58 -8.57 -19.00
N TYR A 52 -3.26 -8.80 -17.88
CA TYR A 52 -2.60 -9.20 -16.64
C TYR A 52 -2.98 -10.58 -16.12
N PHE A 53 -4.01 -11.19 -16.68
CA PHE A 53 -4.50 -12.48 -16.25
C PHE A 53 -4.59 -13.47 -17.41
N MET A 54 -4.48 -14.75 -17.08
CA MET A 54 -4.64 -15.86 -17.99
C MET A 54 -5.87 -16.67 -17.57
N PRO A 55 -6.79 -17.00 -18.48
CA PRO A 55 -7.92 -17.87 -18.20
C PRO A 55 -7.44 -19.29 -17.89
N GLN A 56 -8.00 -19.92 -16.86
CA GLN A 56 -7.70 -21.28 -16.47
C GLN A 56 -8.99 -22.03 -16.09
N GLY A 57 -9.65 -22.66 -17.07
CA GLY A 57 -10.96 -23.27 -16.90
C GLY A 57 -12.01 -22.22 -16.49
N THR A 58 -12.59 -22.36 -15.30
CA THR A 58 -13.58 -21.44 -14.72
C THR A 58 -12.96 -20.35 -13.83
N SER A 59 -11.65 -20.23 -13.85
CA SER A 59 -10.90 -19.27 -13.04
C SER A 59 -9.89 -18.50 -13.85
N TRP A 60 -9.33 -17.45 -13.25
CA TRP A 60 -8.28 -16.61 -13.81
C TRP A 60 -7.05 -16.68 -12.93
N THR A 61 -5.89 -16.70 -13.53
CA THR A 61 -4.61 -16.67 -12.80
C THR A 61 -3.82 -15.45 -13.21
N ILE A 62 -3.31 -14.68 -12.26
CA ILE A 62 -2.43 -13.55 -12.55
C ILE A 62 -1.13 -14.05 -13.20
N ARG A 63 -0.58 -13.30 -14.13
CA ARG A 63 0.66 -13.62 -14.83
C ARG A 63 1.81 -13.81 -13.85
N SER A 64 2.68 -14.78 -14.16
CA SER A 64 3.79 -15.16 -13.28
C SER A 64 4.86 -14.07 -13.13
N ASP A 65 5.05 -13.22 -14.14
CA ASP A 65 5.96 -12.07 -14.09
C ASP A 65 5.50 -11.05 -13.06
N LEU A 66 4.19 -10.77 -12.96
CA LEU A 66 3.62 -9.88 -11.95
C LEU A 66 3.68 -10.47 -10.53
N LYS A 67 3.49 -11.80 -10.41
CA LYS A 67 3.61 -12.46 -9.10
C LYS A 67 5.00 -12.32 -8.49
N LYS A 68 6.03 -12.29 -9.31
CA LYS A 68 7.43 -12.13 -8.86
C LYS A 68 7.72 -10.75 -8.28
N CYS A 69 6.90 -9.74 -8.62
CA CYS A 69 7.06 -8.38 -8.11
C CYS A 69 6.49 -8.22 -6.69
N VAL A 70 5.82 -9.24 -6.15
CA VAL A 70 5.12 -9.14 -4.85
C VAL A 70 5.75 -10.07 -3.83
N GLU A 71 6.24 -9.50 -2.73
CA GLU A 71 6.58 -10.24 -1.53
C GLU A 71 5.35 -10.28 -0.60
N PHE A 72 5.01 -11.47 -0.12
CA PHE A 72 3.90 -11.65 0.83
C PHE A 72 4.45 -11.92 2.23
N ARG A 73 4.08 -11.07 3.19
CA ARG A 73 4.56 -11.18 4.58
C ARG A 73 3.40 -11.12 5.56
N ARG A 74 3.40 -12.05 6.51
CA ARG A 74 2.45 -11.98 7.63
C ARG A 74 2.88 -10.88 8.59
N LEU A 75 2.03 -9.86 8.74
CA LEU A 75 2.25 -8.74 9.65
C LEU A 75 0.94 -8.34 10.33
N ASN A 76 1.06 -7.96 11.59
CA ASN A 76 -0.01 -7.33 12.34
C ASN A 76 0.41 -5.89 12.64
N PHE A 77 -0.23 -4.91 12.01
CA PHE A 77 0.09 -3.50 12.23
C PHE A 77 -0.37 -2.94 13.58
N ILE A 78 -1.12 -3.72 14.38
CA ILE A 78 -1.36 -3.38 15.79
C ILE A 78 -0.05 -3.47 16.58
N ASP A 79 0.83 -4.39 16.21
CA ASP A 79 2.16 -4.50 16.78
C ASP A 79 3.08 -3.40 16.20
N ARG A 80 4.11 -3.04 16.95
CA ARG A 80 5.10 -2.10 16.45
C ARG A 80 5.93 -2.75 15.35
N VAL A 81 5.77 -2.24 14.14
CA VAL A 81 6.55 -2.71 12.99
C VAL A 81 7.83 -1.88 12.89
N THR A 82 8.96 -2.56 12.99
CA THR A 82 10.29 -1.98 12.82
C THR A 82 11.00 -2.63 11.62
N ASN A 83 11.96 -1.92 11.03
CA ASN A 83 12.78 -2.43 9.91
C ASN A 83 11.99 -2.74 8.63
N LEU A 84 10.94 -1.97 8.36
CA LEU A 84 10.26 -1.93 7.09
C LEU A 84 10.37 -0.54 6.47
N GLY A 85 10.33 -0.50 5.14
CA GLY A 85 10.40 0.75 4.38
C GLY A 85 11.83 1.26 4.21
N PRO A 86 12.00 2.54 3.81
CA PRO A 86 10.87 3.46 3.54
C PRO A 86 10.08 3.08 2.29
N PHE A 87 8.79 3.44 2.27
CA PHE A 87 7.87 3.23 1.14
C PHE A 87 7.49 4.55 0.50
N GLU A 88 7.34 4.57 -0.82
CA GLU A 88 6.80 5.72 -1.57
C GLU A 88 5.28 5.79 -1.45
N VAL A 89 4.62 4.62 -1.40
CA VAL A 89 3.16 4.52 -1.31
C VAL A 89 2.77 3.39 -0.36
N ILE A 90 1.82 3.67 0.51
CA ILE A 90 1.15 2.67 1.35
C ILE A 90 -0.34 2.64 1.00
N PHE A 91 -0.84 1.47 0.60
CA PHE A 91 -2.27 1.22 0.45
C PHE A 91 -2.80 0.54 1.71
N CYS A 92 -3.60 1.28 2.49
CA CYS A 92 -4.29 0.77 3.68
C CYS A 92 -5.80 0.92 3.48
N ARG A 93 -6.40 0.02 2.68
CA ARG A 93 -7.80 0.13 2.29
C ARG A 93 -8.67 -0.87 3.03
N ASN A 94 -9.79 -0.36 3.58
CA ASN A 94 -10.77 -1.17 4.30
C ASN A 94 -10.18 -1.89 5.54
N VAL A 95 -9.29 -1.21 6.24
CA VAL A 95 -8.59 -1.71 7.44
C VAL A 95 -8.89 -0.83 8.65
N LEU A 96 -8.79 0.50 8.48
CA LEU A 96 -8.96 1.45 9.59
C LEU A 96 -10.37 1.46 10.16
N ILE A 97 -11.37 1.08 9.35
CA ILE A 97 -12.78 1.00 9.77
C ILE A 97 -13.03 0.02 10.93
N TYR A 98 -12.13 -0.94 11.15
CA TYR A 98 -12.26 -1.95 12.19
C TYR A 98 -11.65 -1.53 13.53
N PHE A 99 -11.05 -0.34 13.62
CA PHE A 99 -10.32 0.11 14.80
C PHE A 99 -10.96 1.36 15.42
N ASP A 100 -10.80 1.48 16.74
CA ASP A 100 -11.15 2.67 17.49
C ASP A 100 -10.20 3.85 17.17
N LEU A 101 -10.57 5.06 17.57
CA LEU A 101 -9.82 6.27 17.26
C LEU A 101 -8.37 6.22 17.76
N PRO A 102 -8.06 5.79 19.02
CA PRO A 102 -6.69 5.69 19.49
C PRO A 102 -5.82 4.75 18.66
N THR A 103 -6.37 3.60 18.27
CA THR A 103 -5.67 2.61 17.43
C THR A 103 -5.45 3.16 16.02
N ARG A 104 -6.45 3.82 15.44
CA ARG A 104 -6.32 4.48 14.12
C ARG A 104 -5.23 5.55 14.14
N GLN A 105 -5.19 6.38 15.18
CA GLN A 105 -4.16 7.39 15.37
C GLN A 105 -2.75 6.76 15.37
N ARG A 106 -2.54 5.73 16.18
CA ARG A 106 -1.27 5.01 16.28
C ARG A 106 -0.86 4.35 14.96
N LEU A 107 -1.82 3.76 14.23
CA LEU A 107 -1.56 3.18 12.92
C LEU A 107 -1.12 4.23 11.90
N CYS A 108 -1.78 5.39 11.88
CA CYS A 108 -1.41 6.50 11.01
C CYS A 108 -0.01 7.02 11.33
N GLU A 109 0.35 7.15 12.60
CA GLU A 109 1.70 7.52 13.03
C GLU A 109 2.75 6.51 12.56
N GLN A 110 2.45 5.21 12.69
CA GLN A 110 3.33 4.16 12.20
C GLN A 110 3.49 4.20 10.68
N PHE A 111 2.41 4.36 9.92
CA PHE A 111 2.50 4.52 8.46
C PHE A 111 3.29 5.76 8.06
N HIS A 112 3.13 6.86 8.79
CA HIS A 112 3.93 8.05 8.57
C HIS A 112 5.44 7.79 8.77
N GLN A 113 5.82 7.01 9.78
CA GLN A 113 7.22 6.63 10.00
C GLN A 113 7.77 5.76 8.87
N LEU A 114 6.95 4.84 8.34
CA LEU A 114 7.32 3.92 7.27
C LEU A 114 7.37 4.56 5.86
N LEU A 115 6.78 5.73 5.67
CA LEU A 115 6.79 6.44 4.40
C LEU A 115 8.05 7.27 4.20
N SER A 116 8.52 7.32 2.97
CA SER A 116 9.52 8.29 2.49
C SER A 116 8.99 9.73 2.64
N PRO A 117 9.86 10.75 2.75
CA PRO A 117 9.43 12.14 2.64
C PRO A 117 8.65 12.38 1.35
N GLY A 118 7.46 12.98 1.44
CA GLY A 118 6.56 13.16 0.31
C GLY A 118 5.77 11.92 -0.12
N GLY A 119 5.98 10.78 0.53
CA GLY A 119 5.26 9.54 0.26
C GLY A 119 3.76 9.63 0.56
N LEU A 120 2.99 8.72 0.00
CA LEU A 120 1.53 8.75 0.00
C LEU A 120 0.93 7.60 0.79
N LEU A 121 -0.05 7.92 1.64
CA LEU A 121 -0.97 6.94 2.23
C LEU A 121 -2.31 7.03 1.50
N ILE A 122 -2.80 5.89 1.00
CA ILE A 122 -4.07 5.76 0.30
C ILE A 122 -4.97 4.83 1.13
N VAL A 123 -6.12 5.33 1.52
CA VAL A 123 -7.11 4.60 2.32
C VAL A 123 -8.33 4.20 1.48
N GLY A 124 -9.23 3.41 2.03
CA GLY A 124 -10.47 3.02 1.35
C GLY A 124 -11.44 4.18 1.17
N ALA A 125 -12.36 4.07 0.19
CA ALA A 125 -13.31 5.14 -0.12
C ALA A 125 -14.24 5.54 1.04
N ALA A 126 -14.49 4.63 1.96
CA ALA A 126 -15.29 4.87 3.17
C ALA A 126 -14.43 5.26 4.39
N GLU A 127 -13.14 5.45 4.21
CA GLU A 127 -12.18 5.75 5.26
C GLU A 127 -11.67 7.18 5.12
N SER A 128 -11.44 7.84 6.24
CA SER A 128 -10.89 9.19 6.28
C SER A 128 -10.00 9.35 7.51
N LEU A 129 -8.96 10.18 7.37
CA LEU A 129 -8.14 10.62 8.49
C LEU A 129 -8.68 11.91 9.12
N TYR A 130 -9.84 12.40 8.67
CA TYR A 130 -10.49 13.57 9.25
C TYR A 130 -10.76 13.35 10.75
N GLY A 131 -10.45 14.33 11.58
CA GLY A 131 -10.60 14.24 13.03
C GLY A 131 -9.49 13.46 13.75
N LEU A 132 -8.54 12.87 13.02
CA LEU A 132 -7.32 12.34 13.61
C LEU A 132 -6.22 13.40 13.60
N ASN A 133 -5.48 13.50 14.71
CA ASN A 133 -4.30 14.36 14.79
C ASN A 133 -3.12 13.65 14.12
N THR A 134 -3.00 13.74 12.81
CA THR A 134 -1.97 13.07 12.03
C THR A 134 -1.08 14.06 11.29
N PRO A 135 0.21 13.76 11.09
CA PRO A 135 1.12 14.61 10.34
C PRO A 135 1.00 14.45 8.82
N PHE A 136 -0.18 14.06 8.35
CA PHE A 136 -0.50 13.94 6.94
C PHE A 136 -1.22 15.18 6.42
N GLN A 137 -0.92 15.56 5.20
CA GLN A 137 -1.66 16.56 4.44
C GLN A 137 -2.57 15.87 3.44
N SER A 138 -3.88 16.18 3.47
CA SER A 138 -4.83 15.65 2.48
C SER A 138 -4.65 16.37 1.15
N GLU A 139 -4.67 15.60 0.06
CA GLU A 139 -4.54 16.06 -1.31
C GLU A 139 -5.58 15.34 -2.18
N LEU A 140 -6.21 16.05 -3.11
CA LEU A 140 -7.14 15.46 -4.06
C LEU A 140 -6.40 15.12 -5.36
N VAL A 141 -6.37 13.83 -5.70
CA VAL A 141 -5.81 13.33 -6.96
C VAL A 141 -6.94 12.73 -7.78
N GLY A 142 -7.35 13.43 -8.84
CA GLY A 142 -8.57 13.09 -9.55
C GLY A 142 -9.80 13.20 -8.65
N THR A 143 -10.46 12.08 -8.40
CA THR A 143 -11.61 11.96 -7.49
C THR A 143 -11.26 11.31 -6.15
N THR A 144 -9.99 11.01 -5.91
CA THR A 144 -9.54 10.26 -4.73
C THR A 144 -8.76 11.17 -3.80
N THR A 145 -9.12 11.16 -2.51
CA THR A 145 -8.31 11.80 -1.49
C THR A 145 -7.14 10.88 -1.12
N VAL A 146 -5.94 11.42 -1.20
CA VAL A 146 -4.70 10.79 -0.75
C VAL A 146 -4.10 11.61 0.40
N TYR A 147 -3.25 10.99 1.20
CA TYR A 147 -2.64 11.61 2.36
C TYR A 147 -1.12 11.62 2.18
N ARG A 148 -0.57 12.81 1.99
CA ARG A 148 0.86 13.01 1.76
C ARG A 148 1.60 13.18 3.08
N LYS A 149 2.73 12.50 3.23
CA LYS A 149 3.68 12.77 4.31
C LYS A 149 4.31 14.14 4.10
N THR A 150 4.09 15.06 5.04
CA THR A 150 4.75 16.38 5.01
C THR A 150 6.25 16.23 5.20
N GLN A 151 7.01 17.00 4.44
CA GLN A 151 8.43 17.16 4.71
C GLN A 151 8.59 18.09 5.93
N PRO A 152 9.52 17.82 6.84
CA PRO A 152 9.86 18.84 7.83
C PRO A 152 10.33 20.10 7.09
N ASP A 153 9.70 21.23 7.41
CA ASP A 153 10.05 22.52 6.83
C ASP A 153 11.55 22.79 6.98
N SER A 154 12.27 22.84 5.85
CA SER A 154 13.67 23.26 5.82
C SER A 154 13.85 24.79 5.94
N SER A 155 12.80 25.53 6.35
CA SER A 155 12.75 27.00 6.36
C SER A 155 13.04 27.68 7.68
N HIS A 156 13.72 27.05 8.66
CA HIS A 156 14.16 27.74 9.88
C HIS A 156 15.69 27.75 10.04
N GLY A 157 16.38 28.21 9.03
CA GLY A 157 17.84 28.33 9.07
C GLY A 157 18.36 29.56 8.36
N ASN A 158 17.79 30.75 8.61
CA ASN A 158 18.57 31.97 8.37
C ASN A 158 17.86 33.26 8.87
N ALA A 159 17.91 33.51 10.17
CA ALA A 159 17.75 34.87 10.66
C ALA A 159 18.38 35.00 12.06
N ARG A 160 19.67 35.33 12.11
CA ARG A 160 20.29 36.22 13.10
C ARG A 160 21.80 36.10 13.01
N ARG A 161 22.37 36.93 12.17
CA ARG A 161 23.67 37.57 12.41
C ARG A 161 23.61 38.97 11.81
N SER A 162 23.38 39.91 12.62
CA SER A 162 23.85 41.28 12.50
C SER A 162 23.99 41.81 13.92
#